data_fac173a628d58d88e5b21c48f42d5335
#
_entry.id   fac173a628d58d88e5b21c48f42d5335
#
_cell.length_a   1.000
_cell.length_b   1.000
_cell.length_c   1.000
_cell.angle_alpha   90.00
_cell.angle_beta   90.00
_cell.angle_gamma   90.00
#
_symmetry.space_group_name_H-M   'P 1'
#
loop_
_entity.id
_entity.type
_entity.pdbx_description
1 polymer ?
#
loop_
_entity_poly.entity_id
_entity_poly.type
_entity_poly.pdbx_seq_one_letter_code
_entity_poly.pdbx_strand_id
1 'polypeptide(L)'
;LNLALLMVMGCFIATSCSDDADRRRAYVENNTQDTLVLYLQSGQKYSELHPDFTTVFPPSEIVEMPFFVPINGLPSYQLDEDREKVVFKTKDGSKVVNKDYHHGNSFVYGKRNDLEGYFFIIEESDLQ
;
A
#
# COMPACT_ATOMS: atom_id res chain seq x y z
N LEU A 1 22.59 32.52 23.52
CA LEU A 1 23.05 31.11 23.59
C LEU A 1 21.90 30.14 23.83
N ASN A 2 21.03 30.44 24.80
CA ASN A 2 19.86 29.61 25.08
C ASN A 2 18.82 29.64 23.94
N LEU A 3 18.71 30.74 23.23
CA LEU A 3 17.78 30.90 22.11
C LEU A 3 18.17 30.04 20.92
N ALA A 4 19.46 29.93 20.62
CA ALA A 4 19.97 29.09 19.55
C ALA A 4 19.78 27.61 19.87
N LEU A 5 19.94 27.22 21.12
CA LEU A 5 19.72 25.83 21.56
C LEU A 5 18.25 25.43 21.44
N LEU A 6 17.32 26.33 21.79
CA LEU A 6 15.89 26.11 21.64
C LEU A 6 15.46 25.97 20.18
N MET A 7 16.05 26.73 19.26
CA MET A 7 15.78 26.61 17.82
C MET A 7 16.23 25.26 17.27
N VAL A 8 17.41 24.78 17.70
CA VAL A 8 17.93 23.47 17.26
C VAL A 8 17.02 22.33 17.76
N MET A 9 16.53 22.41 18.98
CA MET A 9 15.58 21.44 19.52
C MET A 9 14.24 21.45 18.77
N GLY A 10 13.74 22.62 18.40
CA GLY A 10 12.51 22.75 17.64
C GLY A 10 12.62 22.11 16.26
N CYS A 11 13.73 22.30 15.55
CA CYS A 11 14.00 21.68 14.27
C CYS A 11 14.10 20.15 14.38
N PHE A 12 14.69 19.65 15.45
CA PHE A 12 14.83 18.21 15.69
C PHE A 12 13.48 17.53 15.89
N ILE A 13 12.58 18.14 16.66
CA ILE A 13 11.22 17.63 16.88
C ILE A 13 10.43 17.62 15.57
N ALA A 14 10.52 18.65 14.73
CA ALA A 14 9.87 18.72 13.44
C ALA A 14 10.34 17.61 12.48
N THR A 15 11.64 17.33 12.46
CA THR A 15 12.22 16.24 11.65
C THR A 15 11.73 14.88 12.14
N SER A 16 11.61 14.67 13.43
CA SER A 16 11.09 13.44 14.02
C SER A 16 9.64 13.18 13.61
N CYS A 17 8.80 14.22 13.58
CA CYS A 17 7.41 14.10 13.13
C CYS A 17 7.31 13.76 11.64
N SER A 18 8.22 14.26 10.81
CA SER A 18 8.28 13.94 9.37
C SER A 18 8.64 12.47 9.14
N ASP A 19 9.57 11.94 9.92
CA ASP A 19 9.98 10.54 9.84
C ASP A 19 8.83 9.58 10.21
N ASP A 20 8.03 9.94 11.20
CA ASP A 20 6.85 9.16 11.59
C ASP A 20 5.79 9.13 10.48
N ALA A 21 5.63 10.21 9.73
CA ALA A 21 4.72 10.26 8.59
C ALA A 21 5.18 9.32 7.45
N ASP A 22 6.49 9.22 7.20
CA ASP A 22 7.06 8.33 6.18
C ASP A 22 6.88 6.85 6.51
N ARG A 23 6.79 6.49 7.79
CA ARG A 23 6.56 5.12 8.24
C ARG A 23 5.16 4.58 7.96
N ARG A 24 4.26 5.41 7.47
CA ARG A 24 2.87 5.05 7.22
C ARG A 24 2.58 4.66 5.76
N ARG A 25 3.62 4.49 4.96
CA ARG A 25 3.48 4.09 3.57
C ARG A 25 3.08 2.63 3.45
N ALA A 26 2.30 2.34 2.43
CA ALA A 26 1.89 0.98 2.10
C ALA A 26 2.30 0.62 0.69
N TYR A 27 2.71 -0.63 0.52
CA TYR A 27 3.23 -1.16 -0.73
C TYR A 27 2.59 -2.50 -1.04
N VAL A 28 2.46 -2.79 -2.32
CA VAL A 28 2.12 -4.13 -2.82
C VAL A 28 3.37 -4.75 -3.40
N GLU A 29 3.74 -5.92 -2.89
CA GLU A 29 4.86 -6.71 -3.38
C GLU A 29 4.32 -7.92 -4.14
N ASN A 30 4.55 -7.95 -5.43
CA ASN A 30 4.08 -9.04 -6.28
C ASN A 30 5.18 -10.08 -6.47
N ASN A 31 5.13 -11.16 -5.73
CA ASN A 31 6.08 -12.29 -5.81
C ASN A 31 5.56 -13.41 -6.73
N THR A 32 4.58 -13.12 -7.57
CA THR A 32 4.08 -14.07 -8.56
C THR A 32 4.78 -13.88 -9.89
N GLN A 33 4.56 -14.82 -10.82
CA GLN A 33 5.06 -14.73 -12.19
C GLN A 33 4.12 -13.94 -13.10
N ASP A 34 2.95 -13.57 -12.62
CA ASP A 34 1.93 -12.88 -13.39
C ASP A 34 1.91 -11.38 -13.11
N THR A 35 1.58 -10.60 -14.11
CA THR A 35 1.20 -9.20 -13.91
C THR A 35 -0.18 -9.16 -13.28
N LEU A 36 -0.32 -8.42 -12.17
CA LEU A 36 -1.57 -8.26 -11.46
C LEU A 36 -2.18 -6.90 -11.75
N VAL A 37 -3.50 -6.84 -11.74
CA VAL A 37 -4.26 -5.61 -12.00
C VAL A 37 -5.30 -5.45 -10.90
N LEU A 38 -5.54 -4.21 -10.49
CA LEU A 38 -6.51 -3.87 -9.46
C LEU A 38 -7.91 -3.71 -10.10
N TYR A 39 -8.87 -4.44 -9.55
CA TYR A 39 -10.27 -4.41 -9.95
C TYR A 39 -11.15 -4.05 -8.78
N LEU A 40 -12.34 -3.55 -9.06
CA LEU A 40 -13.43 -3.52 -8.09
C LEU A 40 -14.10 -4.89 -8.03
N GLN A 41 -14.74 -5.19 -6.92
CA GLN A 41 -15.45 -6.45 -6.74
C GLN A 41 -16.55 -6.67 -7.79
N SER A 42 -17.13 -5.59 -8.33
CA SER A 42 -18.07 -5.64 -9.44
C SER A 42 -17.48 -6.18 -10.74
N GLY A 43 -16.16 -6.17 -10.88
CA GLY A 43 -15.46 -6.57 -12.10
C GLY A 43 -14.92 -5.42 -12.93
N GLN A 44 -15.22 -4.19 -12.57
CA GLN A 44 -14.68 -3.00 -13.24
C GLN A 44 -13.22 -2.78 -12.86
N LYS A 45 -12.38 -2.39 -13.82
CA LYS A 45 -10.99 -2.01 -13.53
C LYS A 45 -10.95 -0.72 -12.71
N TYR A 46 -10.14 -0.73 -11.68
CA TYR A 46 -9.98 0.44 -10.81
C TYR A 46 -9.47 1.68 -11.58
N SER A 47 -8.62 1.47 -12.58
CA SER A 47 -8.08 2.54 -13.43
C SER A 47 -9.14 3.30 -14.22
N GLU A 48 -10.28 2.69 -14.50
CA GLU A 48 -11.38 3.35 -15.22
C GLU A 48 -12.03 4.45 -14.37
N LEU A 49 -12.07 4.25 -13.03
CA LEU A 49 -12.59 5.24 -12.09
C LEU A 49 -11.52 6.22 -11.60
N HIS A 50 -10.29 5.75 -11.51
CA HIS A 50 -9.17 6.51 -10.96
C HIS A 50 -7.96 6.40 -11.89
N PRO A 51 -7.96 7.11 -13.04
CA PRO A 51 -6.91 6.96 -14.05
C PRO A 51 -5.52 7.44 -13.59
N ASP A 52 -5.47 8.26 -12.55
CA ASP A 52 -4.21 8.81 -12.03
C ASP A 52 -3.48 7.86 -11.07
N PHE A 53 -4.11 6.75 -10.70
CA PHE A 53 -3.50 5.80 -9.78
C PHE A 53 -2.80 4.66 -10.51
N THR A 54 -1.67 4.23 -9.96
CA THR A 54 -1.01 3.01 -10.41
C THR A 54 -1.84 1.80 -10.00
N THR A 55 -2.28 1.01 -10.97
CA THR A 55 -3.17 -0.13 -10.76
C THR A 55 -2.65 -1.41 -11.39
N VAL A 56 -1.44 -1.37 -11.93
CA VAL A 56 -0.77 -2.52 -12.56
C VAL A 56 0.47 -2.85 -11.74
N PHE A 57 0.61 -4.11 -11.38
CA PHE A 57 1.66 -4.61 -10.49
C PHE A 57 2.46 -5.68 -11.23
N PRO A 58 3.61 -5.32 -11.82
CA PRO A 58 4.44 -6.28 -12.56
C PRO A 58 5.05 -7.35 -11.65
N PRO A 59 5.43 -8.51 -12.21
CA PRO A 59 6.10 -9.56 -11.44
C PRO A 59 7.38 -9.06 -10.79
N SER A 60 7.63 -9.49 -9.57
CA SER A 60 8.85 -9.21 -8.79
C SER A 60 9.06 -7.74 -8.49
N GLU A 61 8.03 -6.90 -8.56
CA GLU A 61 8.09 -5.48 -8.25
C GLU A 61 7.32 -5.13 -6.98
N ILE A 62 7.73 -4.01 -6.38
CA ILE A 62 7.06 -3.40 -5.23
C ILE A 62 6.52 -2.05 -5.70
N VAL A 63 5.21 -1.85 -5.54
CA VAL A 63 4.52 -0.64 -5.97
C VAL A 63 3.86 0.04 -4.77
N GLU A 64 4.08 1.34 -4.62
CA GLU A 64 3.45 2.12 -3.56
C GLU A 64 1.97 2.34 -3.85
N MET A 65 1.15 2.24 -2.79
CA MET A 65 -0.29 2.47 -2.86
C MET A 65 -0.63 3.85 -2.32
N PRO A 66 -0.85 4.84 -3.20
CA PRO A 66 -0.97 6.25 -2.78
C PRO A 66 -2.27 6.57 -2.05
N PHE A 67 -3.29 5.76 -2.19
CA PHE A 67 -4.59 5.97 -1.54
C PHE A 67 -4.73 5.25 -0.20
N PHE A 68 -3.63 4.76 0.32
CA PHE A 68 -3.64 3.96 1.53
C PHE A 68 -3.44 4.82 2.77
N VAL A 69 -4.36 4.74 3.73
CA VAL A 69 -4.28 5.48 4.98
C VAL A 69 -4.17 4.52 6.15
N PRO A 70 -3.07 4.56 6.92
CA PRO A 70 -2.95 3.74 8.12
C PRO A 70 -3.86 4.28 9.24
N ILE A 71 -4.59 3.39 9.89
CA ILE A 71 -5.39 3.69 11.07
C ILE A 71 -4.79 2.92 12.25
N ASN A 72 -4.54 3.62 13.36
CA ASN A 72 -3.97 3.03 14.59
C ASN A 72 -2.65 2.28 14.34
N GLY A 73 -1.81 2.81 13.46
CA GLY A 73 -0.54 2.18 13.10
C GLY A 73 -0.66 0.96 12.21
N LEU A 74 -1.88 0.54 11.87
CA LEU A 74 -2.14 -0.52 10.90
C LEU A 74 -2.69 0.10 9.62
N PRO A 75 -2.31 -0.44 8.47
CA PRO A 75 -2.89 0.02 7.22
C PRO A 75 -4.38 -0.29 7.20
N SER A 76 -5.16 0.69 6.86
CA SER A 76 -6.57 0.48 6.58
C SER A 76 -6.92 1.18 5.29
N TYR A 77 -7.71 0.53 4.53
CA TYR A 77 -8.18 1.04 3.29
C TYR A 77 -9.46 1.86 3.54
N GLN A 78 -9.36 3.18 3.41
CA GLN A 78 -10.54 4.03 3.45
C GLN A 78 -11.15 4.13 2.06
N LEU A 79 -11.96 3.16 1.74
CA LEU A 79 -13.02 3.41 0.78
C LEU A 79 -14.13 4.15 1.50
N ASP A 80 -14.74 5.13 0.84
CA ASP A 80 -16.04 5.59 1.26
C ASP A 80 -16.93 4.36 1.46
N GLU A 81 -17.76 4.39 2.49
CA GLU A 81 -18.61 3.25 2.88
C GLU A 81 -19.45 2.69 1.72
N ASP A 82 -19.68 3.51 0.68
CA ASP A 82 -20.47 3.17 -0.49
C ASP A 82 -19.66 2.57 -1.64
N ARG A 83 -18.32 2.45 -1.48
CA ARG A 83 -17.47 1.91 -2.54
C ARG A 83 -17.21 0.43 -2.34
N GLU A 84 -17.18 -0.28 -3.46
CA GLU A 84 -16.87 -1.70 -3.47
C GLU A 84 -15.43 -1.97 -3.05
N LYS A 85 -15.22 -3.15 -2.49
CA LYS A 85 -13.89 -3.66 -2.16
C LYS A 85 -13.06 -3.86 -3.42
N VAL A 86 -11.75 -3.71 -3.28
CA VAL A 86 -10.82 -3.97 -4.35
C VAL A 86 -10.34 -5.41 -4.34
N VAL A 87 -10.00 -5.91 -5.52
CA VAL A 87 -9.53 -7.28 -5.74
C VAL A 87 -8.38 -7.23 -6.73
N PHE A 88 -7.33 -7.99 -6.47
CA PHE A 88 -6.23 -8.16 -7.41
C PHE A 88 -6.49 -9.40 -8.27
N LYS A 89 -6.35 -9.24 -9.58
CA LYS A 89 -6.48 -10.35 -10.54
C LYS A 89 -5.29 -10.35 -11.49
N THR A 90 -5.02 -11.50 -12.08
CA THR A 90 -4.06 -11.56 -13.18
C THR A 90 -4.56 -10.71 -14.37
N LYS A 91 -3.64 -10.24 -15.20
CA LYS A 91 -3.96 -9.35 -16.31
C LYS A 91 -5.00 -9.94 -17.26
N ASP A 92 -4.98 -11.25 -17.48
CA ASP A 92 -5.97 -11.97 -18.27
C ASP A 92 -7.29 -12.25 -17.55
N GLY A 93 -7.35 -11.96 -16.24
CA GLY A 93 -8.53 -12.16 -15.42
C GLY A 93 -8.79 -13.61 -14.99
N SER A 94 -7.92 -14.55 -15.36
CA SER A 94 -8.13 -15.97 -15.10
C SER A 94 -7.95 -16.39 -13.65
N LYS A 95 -7.10 -15.67 -12.91
CA LYS A 95 -6.81 -15.97 -11.50
C LYS A 95 -7.04 -14.74 -10.63
N VAL A 96 -7.48 -14.99 -9.42
CA VAL A 96 -7.77 -13.97 -8.41
C VAL A 96 -6.83 -14.15 -7.22
N VAL A 97 -6.37 -13.06 -6.64
CA VAL A 97 -5.60 -13.09 -5.41
C VAL A 97 -6.55 -13.34 -4.24
N ASN A 98 -6.40 -14.49 -3.60
CA ASN A 98 -7.19 -14.88 -2.44
C ASN A 98 -6.51 -14.42 -1.15
N LYS A 99 -6.40 -13.10 -1.00
CA LYS A 99 -5.84 -12.46 0.18
C LYS A 99 -6.54 -11.12 0.37
N ASP A 100 -7.06 -10.89 1.56
CA ASP A 100 -7.88 -9.70 1.83
C ASP A 100 -7.02 -8.46 2.00
N TYR A 101 -7.05 -7.58 1.02
CA TYR A 101 -6.36 -6.29 1.05
C TYR A 101 -6.93 -5.35 2.13
N HIS A 102 -8.17 -5.53 2.52
CA HIS A 102 -8.85 -4.66 3.49
C HIS A 102 -8.56 -5.01 4.94
N HIS A 103 -7.78 -6.04 5.19
CA HIS A 103 -7.48 -6.51 6.53
C HIS A 103 -6.06 -6.16 6.95
N GLY A 104 -5.91 -5.48 8.09
CA GLY A 104 -4.60 -5.08 8.59
C GLY A 104 -3.64 -6.24 8.81
N ASN A 105 -4.16 -7.42 9.18
CA ASN A 105 -3.36 -8.63 9.39
C ASN A 105 -2.75 -9.18 8.08
N SER A 106 -3.22 -8.73 6.94
CA SER A 106 -2.65 -9.13 5.64
C SER A 106 -1.38 -8.38 5.29
N PHE A 107 -0.99 -7.42 6.09
CA PHE A 107 0.18 -6.58 5.86
C PHE A 107 1.28 -6.91 6.83
N VAL A 108 2.53 -6.77 6.37
CA VAL A 108 3.72 -6.94 7.20
C VAL A 108 4.49 -5.62 7.22
N TYR A 109 4.80 -5.12 8.42
CA TYR A 109 5.66 -3.95 8.56
C TYR A 109 7.13 -4.36 8.44
N GLY A 110 7.88 -3.62 7.65
CA GLY A 110 9.29 -3.90 7.48
C GLY A 110 9.98 -2.97 6.51
N LYS A 111 11.18 -3.37 6.13
CA LYS A 111 12.01 -2.65 5.18
C LYS A 111 12.42 -3.59 4.05
N ARG A 112 12.18 -3.17 2.79
CA ARG A 112 12.56 -3.92 1.60
C ARG A 112 13.09 -2.97 0.54
N ASN A 113 14.29 -3.21 0.01
CA ASN A 113 14.88 -2.41 -1.08
C ASN A 113 14.83 -0.90 -0.79
N ASP A 114 15.25 -0.48 0.43
CA ASP A 114 15.23 0.90 0.90
C ASP A 114 13.83 1.51 1.09
N LEU A 115 12.78 0.72 0.92
CA LEU A 115 11.41 1.11 1.23
C LEU A 115 11.03 0.64 2.63
N GLU A 116 10.47 1.50 3.44
CA GLU A 116 10.02 1.18 4.79
C GLU A 116 8.53 1.48 4.92
N GLY A 117 7.77 0.51 5.42
CA GLY A 117 6.34 0.64 5.61
C GLY A 117 5.64 -0.69 5.74
N TYR A 118 4.40 -0.73 5.31
CA TYR A 118 3.54 -1.90 5.36
C TYR A 118 3.47 -2.54 3.98
N PHE A 119 3.72 -3.85 3.93
CA PHE A 119 3.78 -4.59 2.68
C PHE A 119 2.65 -5.60 2.59
N PHE A 120 1.88 -5.52 1.53
CA PHE A 120 0.93 -6.54 1.13
C PHE A 120 1.63 -7.47 0.14
N ILE A 121 2.06 -8.62 0.63
CA ILE A 121 2.91 -9.55 -0.11
C ILE A 121 2.02 -10.60 -0.76
N ILE A 122 2.07 -10.68 -2.09
CA ILE A 122 1.28 -11.64 -2.87
C ILE A 122 2.23 -12.73 -3.39
N GLU A 123 1.95 -13.97 -3.01
CA GLU A 123 2.71 -15.15 -3.40
C GLU A 123 1.91 -15.98 -4.43
N GLU A 124 2.59 -16.90 -5.13
CA GLU A 124 1.92 -17.81 -6.07
C GLU A 124 0.79 -18.61 -5.41
N SER A 125 0.97 -19.00 -4.14
CA SER A 125 -0.05 -19.72 -3.38
C SER A 125 -1.30 -18.90 -3.11
N ASP A 126 -1.26 -17.58 -3.24
CA ASP A 126 -2.42 -16.71 -3.09
C ASP A 126 -3.29 -16.64 -4.33
N LEU A 127 -2.79 -17.11 -5.47
CA LEU A 127 -3.54 -17.11 -6.73
C LEU A 127 -4.46 -18.34 -6.85
N GLN A 128 -5.69 -18.10 -7.20
CA GLN A 128 -6.68 -19.14 -7.44
C GLN A 128 -7.35 -19.03 -8.80
#